data_54264dfb9c8f2577bd8043488bcd146a
#
_entry.id   54264dfb9c8f2577bd8043488bcd146a
#
_cell.length_a   1.000
_cell.length_b   1.000
_cell.length_c   1.000
_cell.angle_alpha   90.00
_cell.angle_beta   90.00
_cell.angle_gamma   90.00
#
_symmetry.space_group_name_H-M   'P 1'
#
loop_
_entity.id
_entity.type
_entity.pdbx_description
1 polymer ?
#
loop_
_entity_poly.entity_id
_entity_poly.type
_entity_poly.pdbx_seq_one_letter_code
_entity_poly.pdbx_strand_id
1 'polypeptide(L)'
;MPELPDLQIFSKNLMKRIAHREIVSADVYNGSRLNVNGETVRIKLHGTNITDIVRNGKELYFQLENNEVFSVHLMLSGKFHICTWEEISGIPYKILSIGFERDETLVISDFQGMCKVTFNPAATDTPDALGETFTLPYLQNAVRRNQRKNIKAFLIDQSIVKGIGNAYADEILWKANISPKSTAGKIPEDRLTALYTAISHVLKDAIANIERISPDIISGEERSFLNVHNSGKKYTDEGDKILIQKIAAKTTYYTERQQLFL
;
A
#
# COMPACT_ATOMS: atom_id res chain seq x y z
N MET A 1 7.66 -2.77 2.82
CA MET A 1 6.81 -1.61 2.41
C MET A 1 5.38 -2.06 2.35
N PRO A 2 4.51 -1.50 3.17
CA PRO A 2 3.09 -1.83 3.13
C PRO A 2 2.53 -1.61 1.72
N GLU A 3 1.71 -2.56 1.26
CA GLU A 3 1.04 -2.51 -0.03
C GLU A 3 -0.49 -2.38 0.19
N LEU A 4 -1.28 -2.41 -0.86
CA LEU A 4 -2.72 -2.21 -0.82
C LEU A 4 -3.43 -2.99 0.30
N PRO A 5 -3.22 -4.33 0.48
CA PRO A 5 -3.93 -5.08 1.51
C PRO A 5 -3.61 -4.63 2.94
N ASP A 6 -2.34 -4.34 3.23
CA ASP A 6 -1.92 -3.85 4.55
C ASP A 6 -2.60 -2.52 4.88
N LEU A 7 -2.50 -1.57 3.95
CA LEU A 7 -3.05 -0.22 4.12
C LEU A 7 -4.57 -0.21 4.22
N GLN A 8 -5.26 -1.18 3.60
CA GLN A 8 -6.70 -1.33 3.75
C GLN A 8 -7.08 -1.66 5.21
N ILE A 9 -6.31 -2.52 5.87
CA ILE A 9 -6.52 -2.85 7.27
C ILE A 9 -6.06 -1.71 8.17
N PHE A 10 -4.95 -1.04 7.85
CA PHE A 10 -4.51 0.14 8.61
C PHE A 10 -5.57 1.24 8.59
N SER A 11 -6.14 1.54 7.42
CA SER A 11 -7.25 2.49 7.27
C SER A 11 -8.40 2.15 8.23
N LYS A 12 -8.89 0.89 8.17
CA LYS A 12 -9.98 0.39 9.02
C LYS A 12 -9.67 0.51 10.51
N ASN A 13 -8.45 0.17 10.93
CA ASN A 13 -8.06 0.17 12.32
C ASN A 13 -7.79 1.59 12.85
N LEU A 14 -7.19 2.45 12.06
CA LEU A 14 -7.01 3.86 12.40
C LEU A 14 -8.38 4.56 12.53
N MET A 15 -9.32 4.29 11.61
CA MET A 15 -10.69 4.80 11.72
C MET A 15 -11.33 4.47 13.07
N LYS A 16 -11.26 3.22 13.52
CA LYS A 16 -11.80 2.79 14.82
C LYS A 16 -11.17 3.52 16.02
N ARG A 17 -9.90 3.90 15.89
CA ARG A 17 -9.11 4.44 16.99
C ARG A 17 -9.23 5.97 17.11
N ILE A 18 -9.12 6.70 16.00
CA ILE A 18 -8.89 8.14 16.01
C ILE A 18 -9.93 8.97 15.25
N ALA A 19 -10.87 8.35 14.51
CA ALA A 19 -11.91 9.10 13.82
C ALA A 19 -12.90 9.76 14.80
N HIS A 20 -13.42 10.92 14.39
CA HIS A 20 -14.42 11.71 15.12
C HIS A 20 -13.95 12.21 16.50
N ARG A 21 -12.63 12.32 16.67
CA ARG A 21 -12.00 12.86 17.88
C ARG A 21 -11.34 14.18 17.54
N GLU A 22 -11.50 15.17 18.40
CA GLU A 22 -10.90 16.48 18.20
C GLU A 22 -9.36 16.39 18.26
N ILE A 23 -8.71 17.01 17.30
CA ILE A 23 -7.25 17.17 17.26
C ILE A 23 -6.89 18.37 18.13
N VAL A 24 -6.23 18.11 19.25
CA VAL A 24 -5.83 19.15 20.23
C VAL A 24 -4.39 19.63 20.03
N SER A 25 -3.56 18.85 19.35
CA SER A 25 -2.17 19.24 19.05
C SER A 25 -1.65 18.60 17.77
N ALA A 26 -0.66 19.23 17.14
CA ALA A 26 0.08 18.68 16.02
C ALA A 26 1.52 19.21 16.01
N ASP A 27 2.52 18.33 16.03
CA ASP A 27 3.93 18.71 16.04
C ASP A 27 4.71 18.03 14.91
N VAL A 28 5.43 18.85 14.15
CA VAL A 28 6.31 18.40 13.06
C VAL A 28 7.73 18.30 13.58
N TYR A 29 8.31 17.09 13.55
CA TYR A 29 9.70 16.82 13.96
C TYR A 29 10.66 16.80 12.76
N ASN A 30 10.17 16.31 11.60
CA ASN A 30 10.92 16.29 10.35
C ASN A 30 10.01 16.69 9.19
N GLY A 31 10.12 17.95 8.76
CA GLY A 31 9.32 18.51 7.67
C GLY A 31 9.86 18.30 6.26
N SER A 32 10.99 17.59 6.10
CA SER A 32 11.68 17.48 4.79
C SER A 32 10.84 16.84 3.66
N ARG A 33 9.81 16.08 4.01
CA ARG A 33 8.88 15.41 3.10
C ARG A 33 7.43 15.85 3.25
N LEU A 34 7.21 17.00 3.91
CA LEU A 34 5.92 17.68 3.95
C LEU A 34 5.89 18.75 2.85
N ASN A 35 4.71 18.94 2.23
CA ASN A 35 4.51 20.02 1.26
C ASN A 35 4.09 21.35 1.89
N VAL A 36 3.95 21.41 3.22
CA VAL A 36 3.65 22.60 4.02
C VAL A 36 4.57 22.67 5.23
N ASN A 37 4.75 23.86 5.82
CA ASN A 37 5.56 24.03 7.03
C ASN A 37 4.79 23.61 8.29
N GLY A 38 5.48 23.49 9.43
CA GLY A 38 4.91 23.01 10.70
C GLY A 38 3.82 23.92 11.26
N GLU A 39 3.91 25.23 11.06
CA GLU A 39 2.87 26.19 11.49
C GLU A 39 1.58 25.97 10.71
N THR A 40 1.67 25.79 9.40
CA THR A 40 0.53 25.46 8.54
C THR A 40 -0.10 24.13 8.94
N VAL A 41 0.70 23.12 9.30
CA VAL A 41 0.19 21.84 9.82
C VAL A 41 -0.66 22.06 11.07
N ARG A 42 -0.15 22.83 12.04
CA ARG A 42 -0.89 23.13 13.28
C ARG A 42 -2.20 23.85 13.01
N ILE A 43 -2.19 24.88 12.16
CA ILE A 43 -3.40 25.65 11.80
C ILE A 43 -4.44 24.74 11.14
N LYS A 44 -4.04 23.85 10.24
CA LYS A 44 -4.97 22.98 9.51
C LYS A 44 -5.55 21.84 10.37
N LEU A 45 -4.83 21.40 11.38
CA LEU A 45 -5.20 20.22 12.18
C LEU A 45 -5.86 20.60 13.51
N HIS A 46 -5.45 21.69 14.17
CA HIS A 46 -5.96 22.04 15.51
C HIS A 46 -7.44 22.40 15.50
N GLY A 47 -8.20 21.83 16.43
CA GLY A 47 -9.63 22.11 16.62
C GLY A 47 -10.55 21.49 15.54
N THR A 48 -10.05 20.52 14.77
CA THR A 48 -10.87 19.78 13.80
C THR A 48 -10.81 18.28 14.10
N ASN A 49 -11.68 17.51 13.45
CA ASN A 49 -11.79 16.07 13.60
C ASN A 49 -11.39 15.35 12.30
N ILE A 50 -10.85 14.14 12.40
CA ILE A 50 -10.75 13.24 11.25
C ILE A 50 -12.12 12.61 11.03
N THR A 51 -12.73 12.86 9.87
CA THR A 51 -14.06 12.32 9.51
C THR A 51 -13.97 10.97 8.80
N ASP A 52 -12.90 10.77 8.02
CA ASP A 52 -12.69 9.51 7.32
C ASP A 52 -11.19 9.26 7.07
N ILE A 53 -10.81 7.98 6.96
CA ILE A 53 -9.46 7.55 6.55
C ILE A 53 -9.61 6.55 5.43
N VAL A 54 -9.34 6.98 4.21
CA VAL A 54 -9.54 6.19 2.98
C VAL A 54 -8.19 5.79 2.38
N ARG A 55 -8.07 4.53 1.97
CA ARG A 55 -6.91 4.09 1.20
C ARG A 55 -7.10 4.40 -0.29
N ASN A 56 -6.06 4.91 -0.94
CA ASN A 56 -5.97 5.00 -2.39
C ASN A 56 -4.55 4.56 -2.82
N GLY A 57 -4.47 3.43 -3.49
CA GLY A 57 -3.19 2.81 -3.85
C GLY A 57 -2.38 2.43 -2.60
N LYS A 58 -1.22 3.04 -2.45
CA LYS A 58 -0.30 2.85 -1.33
C LYS A 58 -0.25 4.04 -0.36
N GLU A 59 -1.30 4.84 -0.35
CA GLU A 59 -1.44 5.99 0.53
C GLU A 59 -2.72 5.91 1.34
N LEU A 60 -2.69 6.47 2.56
CA LEU A 60 -3.86 6.74 3.36
C LEU A 60 -4.20 8.23 3.29
N TYR A 61 -5.46 8.53 3.01
CA TYR A 61 -6.03 9.87 2.95
C TYR A 61 -6.87 10.11 4.20
N PHE A 62 -6.50 11.09 4.97
CA PHE A 62 -7.18 11.52 6.17
C PHE A 62 -8.04 12.73 5.81
N GLN A 63 -9.34 12.57 5.82
CA GLN A 63 -10.31 13.62 5.56
C GLN A 63 -10.65 14.33 6.88
N LEU A 64 -10.68 15.65 6.86
CA LEU A 64 -10.96 16.47 8.03
C LEU A 64 -12.32 17.16 7.89
N GLU A 65 -12.96 17.46 9.03
CA GLU A 65 -14.25 18.13 9.09
C GLU A 65 -14.22 19.52 8.45
N ASN A 66 -13.08 20.21 8.49
CA ASN A 66 -12.86 21.50 7.87
C ASN A 66 -12.59 21.46 6.36
N ASN A 67 -12.86 20.31 5.68
CA ASN A 67 -12.62 20.01 4.27
C ASN A 67 -11.14 19.97 3.86
N GLU A 68 -10.20 20.04 4.78
CA GLU A 68 -8.80 19.76 4.50
C GLU A 68 -8.59 18.25 4.38
N VAL A 69 -7.61 17.84 3.61
CA VAL A 69 -7.20 16.44 3.45
C VAL A 69 -5.69 16.35 3.56
N PHE A 70 -5.18 15.36 4.26
CA PHE A 70 -3.77 15.02 4.13
C PHE A 70 -3.59 13.54 3.79
N SER A 71 -2.61 13.24 2.94
CA SER A 71 -2.23 11.86 2.62
C SER A 71 -0.91 11.49 3.27
N VAL A 72 -0.77 10.20 3.59
CA VAL A 72 0.47 9.60 4.12
C VAL A 72 0.89 8.44 3.25
N HIS A 73 2.08 8.54 2.66
CA HIS A 73 2.76 7.44 1.97
C HIS A 73 3.92 6.95 2.85
N LEU A 74 3.78 5.76 3.42
CA LEU A 74 4.75 5.21 4.38
C LEU A 74 6.10 4.83 3.77
N MET A 75 6.19 4.73 2.45
CA MET A 75 7.40 4.29 1.75
C MET A 75 7.88 2.91 2.25
N LEU A 76 9.21 2.73 2.45
CA LEU A 76 9.79 1.43 2.83
C LEU A 76 9.70 1.16 4.32
N SER A 77 9.87 2.16 5.16
CA SER A 77 10.09 2.00 6.61
C SER A 77 9.21 2.88 7.48
N GLY A 78 8.29 3.65 6.87
CA GLY A 78 7.35 4.46 7.61
C GLY A 78 6.40 3.61 8.46
N LYS A 79 6.05 4.12 9.64
CA LYS A 79 5.18 3.46 10.61
C LYS A 79 4.20 4.43 11.22
N PHE A 80 3.00 3.93 11.49
CA PHE A 80 2.05 4.56 12.41
C PHE A 80 2.22 3.97 13.81
N HIS A 81 2.11 4.79 14.81
CA HIS A 81 2.05 4.41 16.23
C HIS A 81 0.85 5.12 16.86
N ILE A 82 0.12 4.43 17.71
CA ILE A 82 -0.86 5.03 18.60
C ILE A 82 -0.32 4.85 20.01
N CYS A 83 -0.14 5.94 20.74
CA CYS A 83 0.48 5.98 22.06
C CYS A 83 -0.10 7.11 22.91
N THR A 84 0.21 7.12 24.19
CA THR A 84 -0.05 8.27 25.08
C THR A 84 0.95 9.40 24.84
N TRP A 85 0.66 10.59 25.33
CA TRP A 85 1.56 11.73 25.25
C TRP A 85 2.95 11.45 25.86
N GLU A 86 2.99 10.77 26.99
CA GLU A 86 4.25 10.43 27.68
C GLU A 86 5.13 9.48 26.86
N GLU A 87 4.53 8.56 26.11
CA GLU A 87 5.22 7.55 25.32
C GLU A 87 5.82 8.10 24.02
N ILE A 88 5.40 9.30 23.56
CA ILE A 88 5.92 9.92 22.31
C ILE A 88 7.44 10.04 22.35
N SER A 89 8.02 10.38 23.51
CA SER A 89 9.47 10.57 23.67
C SER A 89 10.26 9.32 23.31
N GLY A 90 9.72 8.13 23.54
CA GLY A 90 10.32 6.83 23.23
C GLY A 90 10.28 6.44 21.75
N ILE A 91 9.49 7.10 20.90
CA ILE A 91 9.41 6.78 19.48
C ILE A 91 10.54 7.49 18.72
N PRO A 92 11.48 6.75 18.10
CA PRO A 92 12.55 7.37 17.34
C PRO A 92 12.08 7.82 15.94
N TYR A 93 12.85 8.70 15.29
CA TYR A 93 12.66 9.12 13.89
C TYR A 93 11.25 9.65 13.56
N LYS A 94 10.67 10.39 14.51
CA LYS A 94 9.36 11.03 14.34
C LYS A 94 9.35 12.01 13.16
N ILE A 95 8.25 12.01 12.42
CA ILE A 95 7.97 12.97 11.34
C ILE A 95 6.90 13.93 11.79
N LEU A 96 5.76 13.41 12.25
CA LEU A 96 4.59 14.15 12.65
C LEU A 96 3.93 13.43 13.83
N SER A 97 3.46 14.15 14.84
CA SER A 97 2.51 13.66 15.83
C SER A 97 1.21 14.46 15.75
N ILE A 98 0.09 13.80 15.98
CA ILE A 98 -1.25 14.36 16.02
C ILE A 98 -1.89 13.89 17.32
N GLY A 99 -2.04 14.78 18.28
CA GLY A 99 -2.64 14.50 19.58
C GLY A 99 -4.15 14.72 19.55
N PHE A 100 -4.89 13.76 20.11
CA PHE A 100 -6.34 13.78 20.24
C PHE A 100 -6.76 13.96 21.68
N GLU A 101 -8.02 14.31 21.91
CA GLU A 101 -8.60 14.26 23.24
C GLU A 101 -8.38 12.89 23.92
N ARG A 102 -8.36 12.88 25.26
CA ARG A 102 -8.17 11.68 26.10
C ARG A 102 -6.81 11.01 25.96
N ASP A 103 -5.75 11.81 25.78
CA ASP A 103 -4.36 11.36 25.83
C ASP A 103 -4.01 10.23 24.85
N GLU A 104 -4.52 10.31 23.62
CA GLU A 104 -4.12 9.41 22.54
C GLU A 104 -3.48 10.22 21.41
N THR A 105 -2.37 9.73 20.89
CA THR A 105 -1.60 10.41 19.86
C THR A 105 -1.25 9.45 18.72
N LEU A 106 -1.53 9.88 17.49
CA LEU A 106 -1.00 9.24 16.28
C LEU A 106 0.39 9.81 16.00
N VAL A 107 1.40 8.96 15.97
CA VAL A 107 2.77 9.33 15.57
C VAL A 107 3.14 8.64 14.26
N ILE A 108 3.65 9.42 13.30
CA ILE A 108 4.24 8.94 12.06
C ILE A 108 5.75 8.98 12.22
N SER A 109 6.43 7.86 12.04
CA SER A 109 7.87 7.75 12.12
C SER A 109 8.47 7.06 10.89
N ASP A 110 9.72 7.39 10.55
CA ASP A 110 10.47 6.70 9.48
C ASP A 110 11.97 6.89 9.65
N PHE A 111 12.70 5.81 9.92
CA PHE A 111 14.15 5.88 10.12
C PHE A 111 14.92 6.25 8.85
N GLN A 112 14.36 6.05 7.64
CA GLN A 112 14.95 6.47 6.38
C GLN A 112 14.56 7.91 6.00
N GLY A 113 13.58 8.51 6.66
CA GLY A 113 13.09 9.86 6.36
C GLY A 113 12.46 10.00 4.97
N MET A 114 11.95 8.91 4.39
CA MET A 114 11.36 8.89 3.05
C MET A 114 9.84 9.00 3.05
N CYS A 115 9.19 8.71 4.18
CA CYS A 115 7.74 8.83 4.35
C CYS A 115 7.29 10.24 3.97
N LYS A 116 6.20 10.33 3.19
CA LYS A 116 5.64 11.61 2.74
C LYS A 116 4.33 11.89 3.42
N VAL A 117 4.14 13.14 3.82
CA VAL A 117 2.85 13.68 4.27
C VAL A 117 2.50 14.84 3.35
N THR A 118 1.38 14.74 2.64
CA THR A 118 0.98 15.74 1.64
C THR A 118 -0.41 16.28 1.99
N PHE A 119 -0.49 17.57 2.28
CA PHE A 119 -1.76 18.28 2.46
C PHE A 119 -2.36 18.64 1.12
N ASN A 120 -3.65 18.40 0.96
CA ASN A 120 -4.45 18.62 -0.23
C ASN A 120 -3.77 18.02 -1.49
N PRO A 121 -3.49 16.71 -1.49
CA PRO A 121 -2.84 16.07 -2.62
C PRO A 121 -3.68 16.20 -3.88
N ALA A 122 -3.01 16.42 -5.02
CA ALA A 122 -3.69 16.48 -6.30
C ALA A 122 -4.36 15.14 -6.64
N ALA A 123 -5.57 15.20 -7.17
CA ALA A 123 -6.24 14.01 -7.68
C ALA A 123 -5.46 13.40 -8.87
N THR A 124 -5.51 12.10 -9.00
CA THR A 124 -4.90 11.39 -10.13
C THR A 124 -5.91 10.43 -10.74
N ASP A 125 -5.91 10.29 -12.06
CA ASP A 125 -6.84 9.43 -12.81
C ASP A 125 -6.41 7.95 -12.84
N THR A 126 -5.24 7.62 -12.27
CA THR A 126 -4.77 6.23 -12.24
C THR A 126 -5.65 5.40 -11.32
N PRO A 127 -6.26 4.31 -11.81
CA PRO A 127 -7.15 3.49 -11.00
C PRO A 127 -6.41 2.74 -9.89
N ASP A 128 -7.10 2.60 -8.77
CA ASP A 128 -6.74 1.65 -7.72
C ASP A 128 -7.05 0.22 -8.16
N ALA A 129 -6.20 -0.74 -7.83
CA ALA A 129 -6.34 -2.15 -8.26
C ALA A 129 -7.65 -2.82 -7.78
N LEU A 130 -8.29 -2.30 -6.74
CA LEU A 130 -9.61 -2.73 -6.24
C LEU A 130 -10.71 -1.68 -6.47
N GLY A 131 -10.40 -0.56 -7.14
CA GLY A 131 -11.36 0.49 -7.45
C GLY A 131 -12.25 0.14 -8.64
N GLU A 132 -13.42 0.75 -8.70
CA GLU A 132 -14.43 0.52 -9.75
C GLU A 132 -13.93 0.88 -11.16
N THR A 133 -13.00 1.83 -11.26
CA THR A 133 -12.42 2.26 -12.54
C THR A 133 -11.36 1.30 -13.08
N PHE A 134 -10.85 0.35 -12.27
CA PHE A 134 -9.94 -0.70 -12.72
C PHE A 134 -10.75 -1.87 -13.31
N THR A 135 -11.07 -1.79 -14.59
CA THR A 135 -11.86 -2.78 -15.32
C THR A 135 -10.99 -3.64 -16.25
N LEU A 136 -11.51 -4.79 -16.72
CA LEU A 136 -10.82 -5.60 -17.72
C LEU A 136 -10.50 -4.79 -19.01
N PRO A 137 -11.43 -4.00 -19.60
CA PRO A 137 -11.08 -3.12 -20.71
C PRO A 137 -9.98 -2.11 -20.39
N TYR A 138 -9.94 -1.56 -19.16
CA TYR A 138 -8.84 -0.70 -18.74
C TYR A 138 -7.50 -1.45 -18.79
N LEU A 139 -7.43 -2.66 -18.18
CA LEU A 139 -6.21 -3.48 -18.17
C LEU A 139 -5.74 -3.81 -19.60
N GLN A 140 -6.64 -4.24 -20.48
CA GLN A 140 -6.33 -4.53 -21.88
C GLN A 140 -5.77 -3.30 -22.61
N ASN A 141 -6.39 -2.13 -22.44
CA ASN A 141 -5.91 -0.88 -23.02
C ASN A 141 -4.56 -0.44 -22.45
N ALA A 142 -4.35 -0.60 -21.14
CA ALA A 142 -3.08 -0.31 -20.48
C ALA A 142 -1.95 -1.22 -21.02
N VAL A 143 -2.20 -2.52 -21.21
CA VAL A 143 -1.27 -3.47 -21.83
C VAL A 143 -0.95 -3.05 -23.27
N ARG A 144 -1.94 -2.69 -24.09
CA ARG A 144 -1.75 -2.23 -25.47
C ARG A 144 -0.85 -0.97 -25.56
N ARG A 145 -0.93 -0.08 -24.57
CA ARG A 145 -0.06 1.11 -24.49
C ARG A 145 1.36 0.79 -23.98
N ASN A 146 1.55 -0.35 -23.29
CA ASN A 146 2.79 -0.76 -22.65
C ASN A 146 3.33 -2.10 -23.18
N GLN A 147 3.14 -2.41 -24.46
CA GLN A 147 3.38 -3.73 -25.07
C GLN A 147 4.79 -4.31 -24.81
N ARG A 148 5.82 -3.47 -24.75
CA ARG A 148 7.22 -3.90 -24.58
C ARG A 148 7.64 -4.01 -23.11
N LYS A 149 6.76 -3.63 -22.17
CA LYS A 149 7.09 -3.64 -20.76
C LYS A 149 7.07 -5.06 -20.21
N ASN A 150 8.01 -5.37 -19.32
CA ASN A 150 7.94 -6.60 -18.55
C ASN A 150 6.67 -6.60 -17.69
N ILE A 151 5.97 -7.74 -17.62
CA ILE A 151 4.66 -7.81 -16.93
C ILE A 151 4.73 -7.49 -15.44
N LYS A 152 5.79 -7.89 -14.75
CA LYS A 152 5.97 -7.53 -13.34
C LYS A 152 6.22 -6.02 -13.18
N ALA A 153 7.07 -5.44 -14.02
CA ALA A 153 7.29 -3.99 -14.04
C ALA A 153 6.01 -3.21 -14.37
N PHE A 154 5.14 -3.78 -15.20
CA PHE A 154 3.82 -3.23 -15.52
C PHE A 154 2.92 -3.20 -14.28
N LEU A 155 2.80 -4.31 -13.54
CA LEU A 155 1.93 -4.42 -12.38
C LEU A 155 2.35 -3.54 -11.21
N ILE A 156 3.65 -3.32 -11.01
CA ILE A 156 4.16 -2.50 -9.89
C ILE A 156 4.22 -1.01 -10.20
N ASP A 157 3.93 -0.61 -11.44
CA ASP A 157 3.96 0.80 -11.87
C ASP A 157 2.71 1.54 -11.41
N GLN A 158 2.88 2.40 -10.40
CA GLN A 158 1.79 3.16 -9.80
C GLN A 158 1.17 4.21 -10.75
N SER A 159 1.78 4.47 -11.91
CA SER A 159 1.18 5.29 -12.97
C SER A 159 0.23 4.50 -13.89
N ILE A 160 0.24 3.16 -13.79
CA ILE A 160 -0.64 2.26 -14.56
C ILE A 160 -1.76 1.72 -13.67
N VAL A 161 -1.42 1.20 -12.51
CA VAL A 161 -2.36 0.70 -11.51
C VAL A 161 -1.81 0.95 -10.11
N LYS A 162 -2.62 1.53 -9.24
CA LYS A 162 -2.21 1.82 -7.88
C LYS A 162 -2.41 0.62 -6.95
N GLY A 163 -1.54 0.52 -5.96
CA GLY A 163 -1.70 -0.39 -4.83
C GLY A 163 -0.88 -1.68 -4.90
N ILE A 164 -0.63 -2.22 -6.09
CA ILE A 164 0.18 -3.43 -6.27
C ILE A 164 1.66 -3.09 -6.08
N GLY A 165 2.34 -3.87 -5.24
CA GLY A 165 3.78 -3.76 -5.06
C GLY A 165 4.51 -5.06 -5.40
N ASN A 166 5.73 -5.20 -4.87
CA ASN A 166 6.59 -6.31 -5.23
C ASN A 166 6.06 -7.67 -4.78
N ALA A 167 5.53 -7.74 -3.55
CA ALA A 167 5.04 -8.99 -2.98
C ALA A 167 3.78 -9.46 -3.70
N TYR A 168 2.79 -8.60 -3.81
CA TYR A 168 1.54 -8.99 -4.44
C TYR A 168 1.64 -9.12 -5.95
N ALA A 169 2.59 -8.47 -6.65
CA ALA A 169 2.84 -8.76 -8.06
C ALA A 169 3.30 -10.21 -8.27
N ASP A 170 4.14 -10.75 -7.40
CA ASP A 170 4.58 -12.16 -7.48
C ASP A 170 3.40 -13.12 -7.23
N GLU A 171 2.60 -12.90 -6.19
CA GLU A 171 1.42 -13.70 -5.88
C GLU A 171 0.37 -13.67 -7.01
N ILE A 172 0.10 -12.48 -7.56
CA ILE A 172 -0.85 -12.30 -8.67
C ILE A 172 -0.39 -13.05 -9.92
N LEU A 173 0.88 -12.91 -10.29
CA LEU A 173 1.44 -13.59 -11.46
C LEU A 173 1.48 -15.10 -11.27
N TRP A 174 1.80 -15.59 -10.07
CA TRP A 174 1.72 -17.00 -9.74
C TRP A 174 0.28 -17.53 -9.85
N LYS A 175 -0.70 -16.83 -9.28
CA LYS A 175 -2.12 -17.19 -9.34
C LYS A 175 -2.66 -17.20 -10.77
N ALA A 176 -2.25 -16.22 -11.59
CA ALA A 176 -2.61 -16.14 -13.01
C ALA A 176 -1.88 -17.15 -13.89
N ASN A 177 -0.90 -17.90 -13.34
CA ASN A 177 -0.02 -18.80 -14.08
C ASN A 177 0.73 -18.11 -15.23
N ILE A 178 1.21 -16.86 -14.99
CA ILE A 178 2.00 -16.04 -15.92
C ILE A 178 3.40 -15.85 -15.35
N SER A 179 4.44 -16.19 -16.14
CA SER A 179 5.82 -15.97 -15.72
C SER A 179 6.12 -14.49 -15.54
N PRO A 180 6.76 -14.06 -14.44
CA PRO A 180 7.16 -12.67 -14.23
C PRO A 180 8.17 -12.17 -15.26
N LYS A 181 8.73 -13.06 -16.09
CA LYS A 181 9.64 -12.73 -17.19
C LYS A 181 8.89 -12.35 -18.48
N SER A 182 7.57 -12.54 -18.54
CA SER A 182 6.78 -12.30 -19.73
C SER A 182 6.77 -10.83 -20.14
N THR A 183 6.60 -10.60 -21.44
CA THR A 183 6.37 -9.27 -22.03
C THR A 183 4.88 -9.01 -22.08
N ALA A 184 4.42 -7.88 -21.54
CA ALA A 184 3.00 -7.57 -21.35
C ALA A 184 2.18 -7.71 -22.65
N GLY A 185 2.64 -7.15 -23.76
CA GLY A 185 1.96 -7.22 -25.07
C GLY A 185 1.96 -8.58 -25.75
N LYS A 186 2.64 -9.57 -25.19
CA LYS A 186 2.67 -10.95 -25.71
C LYS A 186 1.72 -11.88 -24.96
N ILE A 187 1.08 -11.39 -23.90
CA ILE A 187 0.11 -12.16 -23.11
C ILE A 187 -1.22 -12.21 -23.87
N PRO A 188 -1.76 -13.42 -24.17
CA PRO A 188 -3.04 -13.58 -24.85
C PRO A 188 -4.21 -13.00 -24.05
N GLU A 189 -5.33 -12.65 -24.71
CA GLU A 189 -6.47 -12.00 -24.07
C GLU A 189 -7.15 -12.86 -23.00
N ASP A 190 -7.25 -14.17 -23.19
CA ASP A 190 -7.75 -15.10 -22.18
C ASP A 190 -6.87 -15.08 -20.92
N ARG A 191 -5.55 -14.97 -21.09
CA ARG A 191 -4.60 -14.87 -19.99
C ARG A 191 -4.64 -13.48 -19.31
N LEU A 192 -4.94 -12.42 -20.06
CA LEU A 192 -5.20 -11.10 -19.47
C LEU A 192 -6.49 -11.09 -18.63
N THR A 193 -7.51 -11.82 -19.06
CA THR A 193 -8.74 -12.03 -18.27
C THR A 193 -8.42 -12.80 -16.98
N ALA A 194 -7.61 -13.86 -17.06
CA ALA A 194 -7.15 -14.59 -15.88
C ALA A 194 -6.31 -13.70 -14.94
N LEU A 195 -5.44 -12.84 -15.49
CA LEU A 195 -4.66 -11.87 -14.72
C LEU A 195 -5.55 -10.86 -13.98
N TYR A 196 -6.55 -10.30 -14.67
CA TYR A 196 -7.51 -9.38 -14.07
C TYR A 196 -8.26 -10.01 -12.89
N THR A 197 -8.74 -11.24 -13.07
CA THR A 197 -9.41 -12.00 -12.01
C THR A 197 -8.47 -12.30 -10.84
N ALA A 198 -7.22 -12.69 -11.14
CA ALA A 198 -6.20 -12.96 -10.13
C ALA A 198 -5.86 -11.72 -9.29
N ILE A 199 -5.79 -10.51 -9.90
CA ILE A 199 -5.55 -9.25 -9.17
C ILE A 199 -6.60 -9.06 -8.07
N SER A 200 -7.90 -9.10 -8.44
CA SER A 200 -8.98 -8.91 -7.47
C SER A 200 -9.00 -10.01 -6.40
N HIS A 201 -8.83 -11.27 -6.80
CA HIS A 201 -8.86 -12.41 -5.89
C HIS A 201 -7.72 -12.34 -4.86
N VAL A 202 -6.48 -12.22 -5.32
CA VAL A 202 -5.29 -12.22 -4.44
C VAL A 202 -5.32 -11.06 -3.46
N LEU A 203 -5.70 -9.87 -3.91
CA LEU A 203 -5.73 -8.70 -3.02
C LEU A 203 -6.85 -8.77 -1.98
N LYS A 204 -8.04 -9.25 -2.35
CA LYS A 204 -9.15 -9.43 -1.41
C LYS A 204 -8.88 -10.55 -0.40
N ASP A 205 -8.33 -11.65 -0.86
CA ASP A 205 -7.93 -12.77 0.00
C ASP A 205 -6.83 -12.34 0.98
N ALA A 206 -5.86 -11.56 0.53
CA ALA A 206 -4.83 -11.00 1.39
C ALA A 206 -5.41 -10.07 2.47
N ILE A 207 -6.36 -9.19 2.14
CA ILE A 207 -7.04 -8.33 3.11
C ILE A 207 -7.71 -9.20 4.20
N ALA A 208 -8.45 -10.24 3.80
CA ALA A 208 -9.12 -11.15 4.74
C ALA A 208 -8.13 -11.91 5.63
N ASN A 209 -7.00 -12.37 5.07
CA ASN A 209 -5.96 -13.06 5.84
C ASN A 209 -5.26 -12.13 6.83
N ILE A 210 -4.91 -10.89 6.43
CA ILE A 210 -4.30 -9.91 7.33
C ILE A 210 -5.26 -9.59 8.48
N GLU A 211 -6.53 -9.34 8.18
CA GLU A 211 -7.55 -9.06 9.21
C GLU A 211 -7.71 -10.22 10.19
N ARG A 212 -7.65 -11.46 9.71
CA ARG A 212 -7.76 -12.66 10.55
C ARG A 212 -6.52 -12.89 11.43
N ILE A 213 -5.30 -12.66 10.89
CA ILE A 213 -4.03 -12.97 11.56
C ILE A 213 -3.61 -11.84 12.49
N SER A 214 -3.79 -10.60 12.05
CA SER A 214 -3.34 -9.39 12.74
C SER A 214 -4.46 -8.33 12.76
N PRO A 215 -5.57 -8.56 13.48
CA PRO A 215 -6.80 -7.76 13.37
C PRO A 215 -6.62 -6.28 13.72
N ASP A 216 -5.65 -5.95 14.59
CA ASP A 216 -5.42 -4.57 15.07
C ASP A 216 -4.18 -3.92 14.46
N ILE A 217 -3.61 -4.51 13.40
CA ILE A 217 -2.38 -4.00 12.77
C ILE A 217 -2.61 -2.60 12.17
N ILE A 218 -1.70 -1.67 12.46
CA ILE A 218 -1.63 -0.33 11.87
C ILE A 218 -0.26 -0.03 11.25
N SER A 219 0.71 -0.93 11.40
CA SER A 219 2.08 -0.79 10.90
C SER A 219 2.71 -2.14 10.61
N GLY A 220 3.71 -2.15 9.74
CA GLY A 220 4.41 -3.37 9.35
C GLY A 220 3.74 -4.11 8.20
N GLU A 221 3.96 -5.40 8.12
CA GLU A 221 3.48 -6.25 7.02
C GLU A 221 3.18 -7.65 7.57
N GLU A 222 2.02 -8.20 7.20
CA GLU A 222 1.73 -9.60 7.44
C GLU A 222 1.89 -10.38 6.12
N ARG A 223 2.82 -11.33 6.08
CA ARG A 223 3.19 -12.07 4.87
C ARG A 223 3.24 -13.58 5.07
N SER A 224 2.91 -14.09 6.26
CA SER A 224 3.02 -15.52 6.60
C SER A 224 2.16 -16.41 5.70
N PHE A 225 1.04 -15.89 5.20
CA PHE A 225 0.10 -16.60 4.34
C PHE A 225 0.46 -16.59 2.85
N LEU A 226 1.46 -15.82 2.41
CA LEU A 226 1.82 -15.73 1.00
C LEU A 226 2.35 -17.08 0.47
N ASN A 227 2.00 -17.38 -0.78
CA ASN A 227 2.32 -18.66 -1.41
C ASN A 227 3.75 -18.69 -1.94
N VAL A 228 4.17 -17.67 -2.68
CA VAL A 228 5.49 -17.61 -3.32
C VAL A 228 6.38 -16.51 -2.76
N HIS A 229 5.85 -15.32 -2.48
CA HIS A 229 6.67 -14.20 -1.98
C HIS A 229 6.94 -14.31 -0.48
N ASN A 230 7.59 -15.41 -0.10
CA ASN A 230 7.96 -15.70 1.28
C ASN A 230 9.37 -16.28 1.33
N SER A 231 10.33 -15.53 1.89
CA SER A 231 11.73 -15.93 1.94
C SER A 231 12.00 -17.18 2.80
N GLY A 232 11.08 -17.55 3.68
CA GLY A 232 11.14 -18.76 4.48
C GLY A 232 10.65 -20.03 3.77
N LYS A 233 9.93 -19.90 2.65
CA LYS A 233 9.39 -21.03 1.88
C LYS A 233 10.35 -21.44 0.75
N LYS A 234 10.58 -22.73 0.58
CA LYS A 234 11.30 -23.31 -0.57
C LYS A 234 10.36 -23.91 -1.62
N TYR A 235 9.17 -24.26 -1.21
CA TYR A 235 8.13 -24.86 -2.04
C TYR A 235 6.80 -24.18 -1.73
N THR A 236 5.92 -24.11 -2.73
CA THR A 236 4.52 -23.71 -2.54
C THR A 236 3.78 -24.82 -1.79
N ASP A 237 2.59 -24.50 -1.29
CA ASP A 237 1.73 -25.50 -0.63
C ASP A 237 1.26 -26.61 -1.63
N GLU A 238 1.33 -26.34 -2.94
CA GLU A 238 1.06 -27.29 -4.03
C GLU A 238 2.31 -28.15 -4.40
N GLY A 239 3.47 -27.92 -3.76
CA GLY A 239 4.70 -28.69 -3.97
C GLY A 239 5.64 -28.15 -5.06
N ASP A 240 5.30 -27.04 -5.72
CA ASP A 240 6.17 -26.43 -6.73
C ASP A 240 7.38 -25.75 -6.08
N LYS A 241 8.57 -25.96 -6.65
CA LYS A 241 9.78 -25.30 -6.17
C LYS A 241 9.73 -23.79 -6.45
N ILE A 242 9.95 -22.98 -5.40
CA ILE A 242 10.04 -21.53 -5.52
C ILE A 242 11.44 -21.15 -6.01
N LEU A 243 11.49 -20.41 -7.10
CA LEU A 243 12.68 -19.83 -7.68
C LEU A 243 12.78 -18.37 -7.30
N ILE A 244 14.02 -17.90 -7.08
CA ILE A 244 14.30 -16.52 -6.70
C ILE A 244 15.24 -15.91 -7.75
N GLN A 245 14.81 -14.82 -8.37
CA GLN A 245 15.60 -14.11 -9.36
C GLN A 245 15.36 -12.61 -9.30
N LYS A 246 16.33 -11.79 -9.72
CA LYS A 246 16.13 -10.35 -9.89
C LYS A 246 15.48 -10.08 -11.25
N ILE A 247 14.22 -9.61 -11.24
CA ILE A 247 13.45 -9.24 -12.43
C ILE A 247 12.93 -7.81 -12.25
N ALA A 248 13.05 -6.95 -13.27
CA ALA A 248 12.67 -5.54 -13.19
C ALA A 248 13.29 -4.83 -11.97
N ALA A 249 14.57 -5.10 -11.70
CA ALA A 249 15.34 -4.59 -10.55
C ALA A 249 14.78 -4.96 -9.16
N LYS A 250 13.83 -5.91 -9.07
CA LYS A 250 13.22 -6.39 -7.83
C LYS A 250 13.51 -7.88 -7.61
N THR A 251 13.76 -8.28 -6.35
CA THR A 251 13.77 -9.69 -5.95
C THR A 251 12.39 -10.27 -6.23
N THR A 252 12.33 -11.35 -7.00
CA THR A 252 11.11 -11.94 -7.55
C THR A 252 11.06 -13.42 -7.20
N TYR A 253 9.92 -13.84 -6.68
CA TYR A 253 9.63 -15.24 -6.34
C TYR A 253 8.61 -15.79 -7.33
N TYR A 254 8.89 -16.94 -7.91
CA TYR A 254 8.05 -17.56 -8.94
C TYR A 254 8.31 -19.07 -9.01
N THR A 255 7.49 -19.80 -9.79
CA THR A 255 7.68 -21.24 -10.05
C THR A 255 7.83 -21.50 -11.55
N GLU A 256 8.42 -22.63 -11.93
CA GLU A 256 8.55 -23.02 -13.35
C GLU A 256 7.21 -23.35 -14.02
N ARG A 257 6.15 -23.58 -13.23
CA ARG A 257 4.80 -23.81 -13.76
C ARG A 257 4.24 -22.60 -14.51
N GLN A 258 4.69 -21.40 -14.16
CA GLN A 258 4.18 -20.17 -14.76
C GLN A 258 4.60 -20.03 -16.22
N GLN A 259 3.61 -19.85 -17.10
CA GLN A 259 3.81 -19.77 -18.55
C GLN A 259 4.51 -18.49 -18.98
N LEU A 260 5.51 -18.63 -19.85
CA LEU A 260 6.30 -17.50 -20.38
C LEU A 260 5.73 -17.05 -21.74
N PHE A 261 5.57 -15.72 -21.91
CA PHE A 261 5.12 -15.06 -23.13
C PHE A 261 6.17 -14.02 -23.58
N LEU A 262 6.83 -14.26 -24.73
CA LEU A 262 7.92 -13.42 -25.28
C LEU A 262 7.58 -12.90 -26.69
#